data_43a9e0a9ac2bb04065811b9c3c503aa6
#
_entry.id   43a9e0a9ac2bb04065811b9c3c503aa6
#
_cell.length_a   1.000
_cell.length_b   1.000
_cell.length_c   1.000
_cell.angle_alpha   90.00
_cell.angle_beta   90.00
_cell.angle_gamma   90.00
#
_symmetry.space_group_name_H-M   'P 1'
#
loop_
_entity.id
_entity.type
_entity.pdbx_description
1 polymer ?
#
loop_
_entity_poly.entity_id
_entity_poly.type
_entity_poly.pdbx_seq_one_letter_code
_entity_poly.pdbx_strand_id
1 'polypeptide(L)'
;MKKTVLAAGIALVLSFPSMAAEPSTLTDRADRLDEVVYGSIQNGSFLERIDSLDTEINGSTDEKATEGQGLDTRIDRLYNEVIRSDNDSQPSLDTRVNTLEYYLTDKIKQDPLSSRVDTLDSTVFGKEQTGGLASRVTALEKAVYGDNHYELTTVTLPENTVFKISLNDEVSSKTNQVGDPVHFTVAEDVTVDNVLVLPRGAQGSGVITKVNGPKFFGRSGSLEISFDQVISIDEDTIPTVL
;
A
#
# COMPACT_ATOMS: atom_id res chain seq x y z
N MET A 1 -7.99 -33.81 3.23
CA MET A 1 -7.10 -33.06 4.14
C MET A 1 -7.82 -31.78 4.53
N LYS A 2 -8.22 -31.65 5.80
CA LYS A 2 -8.89 -30.44 6.29
C LYS A 2 -7.81 -29.35 6.41
N LYS A 3 -7.84 -28.34 5.54
CA LYS A 3 -7.07 -27.13 5.76
C LYS A 3 -7.74 -26.37 6.90
N THR A 4 -7.07 -26.30 8.02
CA THR A 4 -7.45 -25.41 9.13
C THR A 4 -7.23 -23.99 8.60
N VAL A 5 -8.32 -23.26 8.39
CA VAL A 5 -8.28 -21.83 8.09
C VAL A 5 -7.81 -21.15 9.36
N LEU A 6 -6.54 -20.78 9.39
CA LEU A 6 -6.02 -19.86 10.39
C LEU A 6 -6.67 -18.51 10.06
N ALA A 7 -7.51 -18.00 10.96
CA ALA A 7 -7.96 -16.61 10.87
C ALA A 7 -6.69 -15.75 11.01
N ALA A 8 -6.22 -15.22 9.89
CA ALA A 8 -5.12 -14.27 9.90
C ALA A 8 -5.68 -12.95 10.47
N GLY A 9 -5.38 -12.67 11.72
CA GLY A 9 -5.58 -11.34 12.27
C GLY A 9 -4.70 -10.37 11.48
N ILE A 10 -5.27 -9.28 11.01
CA ILE A 10 -4.53 -8.20 10.38
C ILE A 10 -4.07 -7.26 11.50
N ALA A 11 -2.79 -6.91 11.49
CA ALA A 11 -2.22 -6.03 12.48
C ALA A 11 -2.56 -4.58 12.18
N LEU A 12 -3.15 -3.90 13.14
CA LEU A 12 -3.03 -2.45 13.23
C LEU A 12 -1.73 -2.16 14.01
N VAL A 13 -0.73 -1.64 13.34
CA VAL A 13 0.51 -1.24 13.99
C VAL A 13 0.29 0.14 14.60
N LEU A 14 0.36 0.25 15.92
CA LEU A 14 0.45 1.56 16.56
C LEU A 14 1.78 2.19 16.13
N SER A 15 1.71 3.10 15.18
CA SER A 15 2.84 3.81 14.63
C SER A 15 3.50 4.69 15.68
N PHE A 16 4.82 4.60 15.77
CA PHE A 16 5.63 5.76 16.12
C PHE A 16 5.34 6.86 15.10
N PRO A 17 5.43 8.16 15.45
CA PRO A 17 5.08 9.23 14.55
C PRO A 17 5.84 9.05 13.23
N SER A 18 5.12 8.69 12.18
CA SER A 18 5.63 8.57 10.83
C SER A 18 6.21 9.91 10.40
N MET A 19 7.47 9.91 10.01
CA MET A 19 8.12 11.07 9.39
C MET A 19 7.80 11.18 7.89
N ALA A 20 7.04 10.27 7.33
CA ALA A 20 6.41 10.50 6.04
C ALA A 20 5.30 11.52 6.26
N ALA A 21 5.53 12.76 5.81
CA ALA A 21 4.54 13.82 5.93
C ALA A 21 3.26 13.37 5.22
N GLU A 22 2.17 13.23 5.98
CA GLU A 22 0.83 13.11 5.40
C GLU A 22 0.66 14.19 4.33
N PRO A 23 0.01 13.90 3.19
CA PRO A 23 -0.22 14.89 2.16
C PRO A 23 -0.88 16.12 2.78
N SER A 24 -0.16 17.23 2.79
CA SER A 24 -0.54 18.41 3.58
C SER A 24 -1.58 19.28 2.91
N THR A 25 -1.75 19.12 1.59
CA THR A 25 -2.71 19.89 0.81
C THR A 25 -3.77 19.00 0.17
N LEU A 26 -4.91 19.60 -0.19
CA LEU A 26 -5.96 18.91 -0.94
C LEU A 26 -5.45 18.37 -2.29
N THR A 27 -4.54 19.12 -2.93
CA THR A 27 -3.92 18.70 -4.18
C THR A 27 -3.05 17.47 -3.97
N ASP A 28 -2.20 17.47 -2.94
CA ASP A 28 -1.33 16.32 -2.64
C ASP A 28 -2.15 15.05 -2.35
N ARG A 29 -3.30 15.19 -1.65
CA ARG A 29 -4.22 14.07 -1.40
C ARG A 29 -4.88 13.55 -2.67
N ALA A 30 -5.32 14.45 -3.56
CA ALA A 30 -5.88 14.07 -4.85
C ALA A 30 -4.83 13.41 -5.74
N ASP A 31 -3.61 13.95 -5.77
CA ASP A 31 -2.49 13.38 -6.53
C ASP A 31 -2.17 11.96 -6.02
N ARG A 32 -2.10 11.79 -4.70
CA ARG A 32 -1.88 10.47 -4.09
C ARG A 32 -3.02 9.48 -4.38
N LEU A 33 -4.28 9.93 -4.35
CA LEU A 33 -5.42 9.09 -4.73
C LEU A 33 -5.33 8.64 -6.20
N ASP A 34 -5.01 9.56 -7.12
CA ASP A 34 -4.84 9.21 -8.53
C ASP A 34 -3.72 8.19 -8.73
N GLU A 35 -2.58 8.38 -8.04
CA GLU A 35 -1.46 7.43 -8.11
C GLU A 35 -1.84 6.04 -7.60
N VAL A 36 -2.53 5.96 -6.46
CA VAL A 36 -2.96 4.68 -5.89
C VAL A 36 -4.02 4.01 -6.76
N VAL A 37 -5.03 4.75 -7.21
CA VAL A 37 -6.16 4.18 -7.94
C VAL A 37 -5.79 3.87 -9.40
N TYR A 38 -5.11 4.80 -10.10
CA TYR A 38 -4.84 4.71 -11.55
C TYR A 38 -3.36 4.50 -11.90
N GLY A 39 -2.45 4.63 -10.94
CA GLY A 39 -1.00 4.52 -11.17
C GLY A 39 -0.35 5.81 -11.69
N SER A 40 -1.09 6.88 -11.88
CA SER A 40 -0.58 8.17 -12.32
C SER A 40 -1.58 9.28 -12.05
N ILE A 41 -1.07 10.49 -11.82
CA ILE A 41 -1.89 11.70 -11.67
C ILE A 41 -2.73 11.92 -12.94
N GLN A 42 -4.03 12.09 -12.78
CA GLN A 42 -4.96 12.26 -13.88
C GLN A 42 -5.01 13.71 -14.36
N ASN A 43 -5.29 13.88 -15.66
CA ASN A 43 -5.49 15.19 -16.27
C ASN A 43 -6.93 15.69 -16.00
N GLY A 44 -7.10 17.01 -15.98
CA GLY A 44 -8.39 17.66 -15.81
C GLY A 44 -8.37 18.68 -14.66
N SER A 45 -9.49 19.32 -14.46
CA SER A 45 -9.70 20.20 -13.32
C SER A 45 -9.78 19.37 -12.02
N PHE A 46 -9.54 20.02 -10.91
CA PHE A 46 -9.60 19.38 -9.61
C PHE A 46 -10.96 18.71 -9.33
N LEU A 47 -12.05 19.35 -9.74
CA LEU A 47 -13.40 18.80 -9.61
C LEU A 47 -13.61 17.57 -10.50
N GLU A 48 -13.19 17.61 -11.75
CA GLU A 48 -13.29 16.47 -12.67
C GLU A 48 -12.51 15.25 -12.15
N ARG A 49 -11.35 15.45 -11.57
CA ARG A 49 -10.55 14.37 -10.96
C ARG A 49 -11.29 13.74 -9.78
N ILE A 50 -11.86 14.56 -8.88
CA ILE A 50 -12.63 14.06 -7.73
C ILE A 50 -13.88 13.30 -8.19
N ASP A 51 -14.60 13.80 -9.20
CA ASP A 51 -15.78 13.13 -9.74
C ASP A 51 -15.41 11.79 -10.41
N SER A 52 -14.25 11.73 -11.07
CA SER A 52 -13.73 10.50 -11.65
C SER A 52 -13.35 9.48 -10.58
N LEU A 53 -12.68 9.92 -9.52
CA LEU A 53 -12.32 9.07 -8.36
C LEU A 53 -13.58 8.55 -7.66
N ASP A 54 -14.57 9.41 -7.39
CA ASP A 54 -15.84 8.99 -6.81
C ASP A 54 -16.53 7.91 -7.67
N THR A 55 -16.54 8.12 -8.98
CA THR A 55 -17.14 7.17 -9.92
C THR A 55 -16.39 5.84 -9.93
N GLU A 56 -15.07 5.85 -9.95
CA GLU A 56 -14.26 4.65 -9.95
C GLU A 56 -14.40 3.87 -8.64
N ILE A 57 -14.35 4.57 -7.52
CA ILE A 57 -14.37 3.95 -6.18
C ILE A 57 -15.79 3.49 -5.83
N ASN A 58 -16.80 4.33 -6.01
CA ASN A 58 -18.16 4.10 -5.54
C ASN A 58 -19.15 3.67 -6.64
N GLY A 59 -18.74 3.70 -7.92
CA GLY A 59 -19.58 3.32 -9.07
C GLY A 59 -20.53 4.40 -9.55
N SER A 60 -20.60 5.52 -8.86
CA SER A 60 -21.36 6.71 -9.27
C SER A 60 -20.90 7.92 -8.45
N THR A 61 -20.96 9.10 -9.04
CA THR A 61 -21.01 10.33 -8.24
C THR A 61 -22.39 10.37 -7.59
N ASP A 62 -22.46 10.04 -6.31
CA ASP A 62 -23.72 10.24 -5.57
C ASP A 62 -23.92 11.74 -5.32
N GLU A 63 -24.53 12.42 -6.28
CA GLU A 63 -24.83 13.86 -6.20
C GLU A 63 -25.60 14.20 -4.91
N LYS A 64 -26.41 13.26 -4.40
CA LYS A 64 -27.17 13.48 -3.16
C LYS A 64 -26.30 13.33 -1.92
N ALA A 65 -25.35 12.39 -1.92
CA ALA A 65 -24.40 12.23 -0.81
C ALA A 65 -23.37 13.35 -0.79
N THR A 66 -23.12 13.99 -1.94
CA THR A 66 -22.15 15.09 -2.08
C THR A 66 -22.77 16.47 -2.09
N GLU A 67 -24.12 16.57 -2.15
CA GLU A 67 -24.84 17.86 -2.17
C GLU A 67 -24.51 18.67 -0.92
N GLY A 68 -23.94 19.86 -1.14
CA GLY A 68 -23.53 20.78 -0.07
C GLY A 68 -22.20 20.43 0.63
N GLN A 69 -21.50 19.36 0.23
CA GLN A 69 -20.16 19.07 0.73
C GLN A 69 -19.10 19.88 -0.03
N GLY A 70 -18.14 20.42 0.71
CA GLY A 70 -16.93 21.03 0.13
C GLY A 70 -16.04 20.00 -0.54
N LEU A 71 -15.19 20.46 -1.45
CA LEU A 71 -14.20 19.59 -2.12
C LEU A 71 -13.21 18.97 -1.12
N ASP A 72 -12.88 19.67 -0.05
CA ASP A 72 -12.08 19.21 1.07
C ASP A 72 -12.70 17.96 1.72
N THR A 73 -13.97 18.04 2.08
CA THR A 73 -14.70 16.93 2.69
C THR A 73 -14.77 15.71 1.76
N ARG A 74 -14.97 15.93 0.46
CA ARG A 74 -15.03 14.85 -0.52
C ARG A 74 -13.68 14.14 -0.66
N ILE A 75 -12.59 14.91 -0.76
CA ILE A 75 -11.25 14.33 -0.84
C ILE A 75 -10.89 13.59 0.44
N ASP A 76 -11.17 14.16 1.61
CA ASP A 76 -10.88 13.52 2.87
C ASP A 76 -11.64 12.19 3.01
N ARG A 77 -12.90 12.16 2.60
CA ARG A 77 -13.68 10.93 2.57
C ARG A 77 -13.06 9.88 1.65
N LEU A 78 -12.73 10.24 0.40
CA LEU A 78 -12.12 9.30 -0.56
C LEU A 78 -10.74 8.83 -0.09
N TYR A 79 -9.96 9.73 0.50
CA TYR A 79 -8.63 9.40 1.03
C TYR A 79 -8.71 8.38 2.17
N ASN A 80 -9.64 8.58 3.10
CA ASN A 80 -9.87 7.65 4.20
C ASN A 80 -10.46 6.32 3.71
N GLU A 81 -11.31 6.34 2.71
CA GLU A 81 -11.89 5.12 2.14
C GLU A 81 -10.86 4.28 1.40
N VAL A 82 -9.95 4.91 0.66
CA VAL A 82 -9.00 4.20 -0.22
C VAL A 82 -7.69 3.86 0.48
N ILE A 83 -7.09 4.83 1.15
CA ILE A 83 -5.69 4.74 1.60
C ILE A 83 -5.60 4.51 3.12
N ARG A 84 -6.35 5.29 3.92
CA ARG A 84 -6.21 5.25 5.36
C ARG A 84 -7.56 5.33 6.06
N SER A 85 -7.98 4.25 6.67
CA SER A 85 -9.21 4.26 7.46
C SER A 85 -8.97 4.82 8.86
N ASP A 86 -9.81 5.77 9.28
CA ASP A 86 -9.88 6.22 10.67
C ASP A 86 -10.73 5.27 11.53
N ASN A 87 -11.21 4.17 10.96
CA ASN A 87 -12.11 3.21 11.61
C ASN A 87 -11.52 1.81 11.60
N ASP A 88 -11.05 1.36 12.74
CA ASP A 88 -10.47 0.02 12.93
C ASP A 88 -11.39 -1.13 12.49
N SER A 89 -12.71 -0.88 12.43
CA SER A 89 -13.71 -1.87 11.98
C SER A 89 -13.91 -1.89 10.47
N GLN A 90 -13.36 -0.93 9.74
CA GLN A 90 -13.50 -0.81 8.29
C GLN A 90 -12.16 -0.39 7.68
N PRO A 91 -11.29 -1.34 7.38
CA PRO A 91 -10.00 -1.06 6.76
C PRO A 91 -10.18 -0.38 5.39
N SER A 92 -9.17 0.38 4.98
CA SER A 92 -9.14 1.04 3.68
C SER A 92 -9.25 0.02 2.53
N LEU A 93 -9.65 0.47 1.36
CA LEU A 93 -9.74 -0.42 0.18
C LEU A 93 -8.39 -1.04 -0.16
N ASP A 94 -7.30 -0.27 -0.03
CA ASP A 94 -5.96 -0.78 -0.31
C ASP A 94 -5.56 -1.89 0.66
N THR A 95 -5.78 -1.71 1.97
CA THR A 95 -5.60 -2.76 2.99
C THR A 95 -6.43 -4.02 2.69
N ARG A 96 -7.69 -3.86 2.28
CA ARG A 96 -8.57 -4.98 1.93
C ARG A 96 -8.07 -5.74 0.72
N VAL A 97 -7.60 -5.03 -0.31
CA VAL A 97 -7.00 -5.63 -1.51
C VAL A 97 -5.67 -6.32 -1.17
N ASN A 98 -4.80 -5.69 -0.37
CA ASN A 98 -3.57 -6.30 0.13
C ASN A 98 -3.85 -7.66 0.79
N THR A 99 -4.87 -7.70 1.64
CA THR A 99 -5.27 -8.91 2.34
C THR A 99 -5.81 -9.99 1.42
N LEU A 100 -6.65 -9.63 0.44
CA LEU A 100 -7.15 -10.55 -0.57
C LEU A 100 -6.02 -11.15 -1.41
N GLU A 101 -5.09 -10.31 -1.88
CA GLU A 101 -3.93 -10.77 -2.63
C GLU A 101 -3.04 -11.70 -1.81
N TYR A 102 -2.74 -11.30 -0.58
CA TYR A 102 -1.94 -12.13 0.32
C TYR A 102 -2.62 -13.48 0.58
N TYR A 103 -3.92 -13.50 0.86
CA TYR A 103 -4.67 -14.73 1.09
C TYR A 103 -4.66 -15.68 -0.12
N LEU A 104 -4.76 -15.13 -1.33
CA LEU A 104 -4.85 -15.91 -2.56
C LEU A 104 -3.49 -16.32 -3.12
N THR A 105 -2.45 -15.49 -2.92
CA THR A 105 -1.16 -15.63 -3.62
C THR A 105 0.07 -15.60 -2.72
N ASP A 106 -0.10 -15.46 -1.41
CA ASP A 106 0.98 -15.25 -0.42
C ASP A 106 1.88 -14.04 -0.76
N LYS A 107 1.35 -13.03 -1.45
CA LYS A 107 2.10 -11.85 -1.87
C LYS A 107 1.15 -10.70 -2.18
N ILE A 108 1.53 -9.48 -1.79
CA ILE A 108 0.88 -8.25 -2.25
C ILE A 108 1.53 -7.74 -3.56
N LYS A 109 0.74 -7.07 -4.38
CA LYS A 109 1.19 -6.42 -5.61
C LYS A 109 1.29 -4.92 -5.42
N GLN A 110 1.99 -4.28 -6.36
CA GLN A 110 2.25 -2.86 -6.34
C GLN A 110 1.66 -2.13 -7.56
N ASP A 111 0.82 -2.84 -8.30
CA ASP A 111 0.09 -2.26 -9.43
C ASP A 111 -1.00 -1.30 -8.92
N PRO A 112 -1.55 -0.42 -9.77
CA PRO A 112 -2.68 0.43 -9.42
C PRO A 112 -3.87 -0.36 -8.87
N LEU A 113 -4.57 0.20 -7.89
CA LEU A 113 -5.68 -0.48 -7.20
C LEU A 113 -6.76 -1.01 -8.16
N SER A 114 -7.13 -0.23 -9.18
CA SER A 114 -8.07 -0.65 -10.22
C SER A 114 -7.60 -1.93 -10.92
N SER A 115 -6.35 -1.97 -11.36
CA SER A 115 -5.75 -3.12 -12.04
C SER A 115 -5.62 -4.36 -11.14
N ARG A 116 -5.34 -4.15 -9.86
CA ARG A 116 -5.28 -5.22 -8.86
C ARG A 116 -6.66 -5.85 -8.65
N VAL A 117 -7.70 -5.02 -8.53
CA VAL A 117 -9.09 -5.49 -8.41
C VAL A 117 -9.53 -6.22 -9.67
N ASP A 118 -9.20 -5.75 -10.89
CA ASP A 118 -9.47 -6.45 -12.14
C ASP A 118 -8.83 -7.85 -12.17
N THR A 119 -7.60 -7.93 -11.69
CA THR A 119 -6.87 -9.21 -11.59
C THR A 119 -7.53 -10.16 -10.58
N LEU A 120 -7.96 -9.64 -9.43
CA LEU A 120 -8.66 -10.42 -8.41
C LEU A 120 -10.03 -10.91 -8.92
N ASP A 121 -10.79 -10.05 -9.59
CA ASP A 121 -12.06 -10.45 -10.22
C ASP A 121 -11.87 -11.57 -11.23
N SER A 122 -10.88 -11.43 -12.11
CA SER A 122 -10.55 -12.44 -13.10
C SER A 122 -10.12 -13.76 -12.44
N THR A 123 -9.41 -13.69 -11.32
CA THR A 123 -8.94 -14.85 -10.56
C THR A 123 -10.10 -15.57 -9.84
N VAL A 124 -11.00 -14.82 -9.22
CA VAL A 124 -12.07 -15.35 -8.37
C VAL A 124 -13.32 -15.69 -9.19
N PHE A 125 -13.71 -14.81 -10.12
CA PHE A 125 -14.95 -14.93 -10.90
C PHE A 125 -14.75 -15.37 -12.36
N GLY A 126 -13.49 -15.46 -12.81
CA GLY A 126 -13.15 -15.79 -14.19
C GLY A 126 -13.34 -14.65 -15.20
N LYS A 127 -13.70 -13.46 -14.74
CA LYS A 127 -13.86 -12.24 -15.55
C LYS A 127 -13.90 -11.01 -14.67
N GLU A 128 -13.53 -9.87 -15.21
CA GLU A 128 -13.72 -8.58 -14.57
C GLU A 128 -15.20 -8.31 -14.26
N GLN A 129 -15.46 -7.72 -13.10
CA GLN A 129 -16.80 -7.31 -12.68
C GLN A 129 -17.04 -5.83 -13.02
N THR A 130 -18.29 -5.42 -13.00
CA THR A 130 -18.69 -4.03 -13.22
C THR A 130 -19.11 -3.39 -11.89
N GLY A 131 -19.01 -2.07 -11.80
CA GLY A 131 -19.34 -1.30 -10.59
C GLY A 131 -18.10 -0.69 -9.96
N GLY A 132 -18.30 0.08 -8.90
CA GLY A 132 -17.21 0.73 -8.18
C GLY A 132 -16.31 -0.25 -7.44
N LEU A 133 -15.05 0.14 -7.24
CA LEU A 133 -14.04 -0.69 -6.58
C LEU A 133 -14.51 -1.18 -5.20
N ALA A 134 -15.15 -0.31 -4.40
CA ALA A 134 -15.65 -0.67 -3.07
C ALA A 134 -16.64 -1.84 -3.09
N SER A 135 -17.57 -1.84 -4.04
CA SER A 135 -18.56 -2.90 -4.19
C SER A 135 -17.94 -4.20 -4.73
N ARG A 136 -16.99 -4.09 -5.65
CA ARG A 136 -16.24 -5.22 -6.22
C ARG A 136 -15.38 -5.90 -5.16
N VAL A 137 -14.64 -5.13 -4.37
CA VAL A 137 -13.83 -5.65 -3.24
C VAL A 137 -14.73 -6.36 -2.22
N THR A 138 -15.89 -5.80 -1.88
CA THR A 138 -16.86 -6.45 -0.98
C THR A 138 -17.36 -7.79 -1.55
N ALA A 139 -17.62 -7.86 -2.86
CA ALA A 139 -18.01 -9.10 -3.52
C ALA A 139 -16.88 -10.14 -3.53
N LEU A 140 -15.64 -9.70 -3.75
CA LEU A 140 -14.44 -10.54 -3.67
C LEU A 140 -14.25 -11.13 -2.27
N GLU A 141 -14.34 -10.31 -1.24
CA GLU A 141 -14.24 -10.75 0.15
C GLU A 141 -15.28 -11.79 0.48
N LYS A 142 -16.53 -11.54 0.08
CA LYS A 142 -17.61 -12.51 0.29
C LYS A 142 -17.36 -13.84 -0.44
N ALA A 143 -16.83 -13.80 -1.65
CA ALA A 143 -16.51 -14.99 -2.41
C ALA A 143 -15.33 -15.79 -1.82
N VAL A 144 -14.31 -15.08 -1.30
CA VAL A 144 -13.08 -15.67 -0.77
C VAL A 144 -13.23 -16.13 0.67
N TYR A 145 -13.85 -15.33 1.53
CA TYR A 145 -13.94 -15.58 2.97
C TYR A 145 -15.32 -16.10 3.41
N GLY A 146 -16.34 -15.98 2.58
CA GLY A 146 -17.72 -16.29 2.95
C GLY A 146 -18.28 -15.22 3.89
N ASP A 147 -18.86 -15.67 5.02
CA ASP A 147 -19.41 -14.79 6.06
C ASP A 147 -18.36 -14.43 7.14
N ASN A 148 -17.11 -14.84 6.96
CA ASN A 148 -16.03 -14.49 7.88
C ASN A 148 -15.62 -13.04 7.66
N HIS A 149 -15.42 -12.33 8.75
CA HIS A 149 -14.92 -10.95 8.74
C HIS A 149 -13.44 -10.94 9.13
N TYR A 150 -12.74 -9.91 8.71
CA TYR A 150 -11.41 -9.62 9.24
C TYR A 150 -11.52 -9.24 10.71
N GLU A 151 -10.65 -9.79 11.53
CA GLU A 151 -10.36 -9.24 12.83
C GLU A 151 -9.05 -8.46 12.71
N LEU A 152 -9.14 -7.12 12.73
CA LEU A 152 -7.97 -6.27 12.88
C LEU A 152 -7.47 -6.41 14.32
N THR A 153 -6.21 -6.79 14.44
CA THR A 153 -5.55 -6.92 15.75
C THR A 153 -4.38 -5.97 15.81
N THR A 154 -4.42 -5.05 16.75
CA THR A 154 -3.29 -4.14 17.01
C THR A 154 -2.14 -4.91 17.65
N VAL A 155 -0.97 -4.84 17.03
CA VAL A 155 0.28 -5.38 17.58
C VAL A 155 1.37 -4.31 17.51
N THR A 156 2.34 -4.41 18.39
CA THR A 156 3.51 -3.52 18.36
C THR A 156 4.69 -4.28 17.77
N LEU A 157 5.23 -3.79 16.66
CA LEU A 157 6.47 -4.32 16.10
C LEU A 157 7.63 -4.00 17.07
N PRO A 158 8.34 -5.00 17.60
CA PRO A 158 9.44 -4.75 18.52
C PRO A 158 10.55 -3.91 17.87
N GLU A 159 11.13 -2.99 18.63
CA GLU A 159 12.31 -2.26 18.19
C GLU A 159 13.44 -3.23 17.79
N ASN A 160 14.19 -2.87 16.77
CA ASN A 160 15.28 -3.69 16.23
C ASN A 160 14.80 -5.03 15.60
N THR A 161 13.53 -5.12 15.18
CA THR A 161 13.07 -6.25 14.37
C THR A 161 13.86 -6.28 13.06
N VAL A 162 14.52 -7.42 12.79
CA VAL A 162 15.31 -7.63 11.57
C VAL A 162 14.49 -8.41 10.56
N PHE A 163 14.42 -7.92 9.34
CA PHE A 163 13.75 -8.60 8.23
C PHE A 163 14.60 -8.59 6.96
N LYS A 164 14.31 -9.51 6.05
CA LYS A 164 15.01 -9.60 4.78
C LYS A 164 14.34 -8.72 3.73
N ILE A 165 15.17 -8.08 2.91
CA ILE A 165 14.74 -7.23 1.80
C ILE A 165 15.34 -7.71 0.48
N SER A 166 14.68 -7.32 -0.61
CA SER A 166 15.16 -7.46 -1.99
C SER A 166 15.19 -6.07 -2.61
N LEU A 167 16.35 -5.64 -3.10
CA LEU A 167 16.42 -4.37 -3.83
C LEU A 167 15.68 -4.51 -5.16
N ASN A 168 14.87 -3.52 -5.50
CA ASN A 168 14.16 -3.44 -6.78
C ASN A 168 15.02 -2.80 -7.85
N ASP A 169 15.96 -1.95 -7.44
CA ASP A 169 16.83 -1.18 -8.31
C ASP A 169 18.23 -1.81 -8.35
N GLU A 170 18.88 -1.74 -9.51
CA GLU A 170 20.29 -2.05 -9.62
C GLU A 170 21.11 -0.89 -9.05
N VAL A 171 21.87 -1.13 -8.00
CA VAL A 171 22.72 -0.12 -7.35
C VAL A 171 24.19 -0.35 -7.66
N SER A 172 24.87 0.68 -8.13
CA SER A 172 26.28 0.62 -8.52
C SER A 172 27.03 1.92 -8.19
N SER A 173 28.20 1.77 -7.58
CA SER A 173 29.09 2.91 -7.33
C SER A 173 29.66 3.60 -8.58
N LYS A 174 29.35 3.07 -9.78
CA LYS A 174 29.73 3.68 -11.05
C LYS A 174 28.67 4.61 -11.61
N THR A 175 27.40 4.32 -11.32
CA THR A 175 26.24 5.00 -11.92
C THR A 175 25.46 5.83 -10.94
N ASN A 176 25.38 5.40 -9.69
CA ASN A 176 24.60 6.09 -8.68
C ASN A 176 25.38 7.21 -7.98
N GLN A 177 24.62 8.15 -7.45
CA GLN A 177 25.10 9.34 -6.71
C GLN A 177 24.51 9.35 -5.29
N VAL A 178 25.14 10.14 -4.41
CA VAL A 178 24.56 10.42 -3.07
C VAL A 178 23.27 11.19 -3.26
N GLY A 179 22.21 10.74 -2.57
CA GLY A 179 20.87 11.28 -2.67
C GLY A 179 19.96 10.51 -3.65
N ASP A 180 20.49 9.57 -4.43
CA ASP A 180 19.63 8.74 -5.28
C ASP A 180 18.70 7.89 -4.43
N PRO A 181 17.39 7.80 -4.77
CA PRO A 181 16.46 6.93 -4.09
C PRO A 181 16.78 5.46 -4.37
N VAL A 182 16.48 4.61 -3.41
CA VAL A 182 16.58 3.15 -3.52
C VAL A 182 15.26 2.56 -3.06
N HIS A 183 14.67 1.67 -3.89
CA HIS A 183 13.46 0.97 -3.55
C HIS A 183 13.76 -0.49 -3.25
N PHE A 184 13.02 -1.05 -2.30
CA PHE A 184 13.13 -2.46 -1.96
C PHE A 184 11.76 -3.05 -1.65
N THR A 185 11.69 -4.37 -1.63
CA THR A 185 10.53 -5.12 -1.16
C THR A 185 10.94 -6.03 -0.02
N VAL A 186 10.00 -6.30 0.89
CA VAL A 186 10.15 -7.31 1.94
C VAL A 186 10.20 -8.68 1.28
N ALA A 187 11.24 -9.46 1.58
CA ALA A 187 11.49 -10.75 0.94
C ALA A 187 10.77 -11.93 1.60
N GLU A 188 10.44 -11.82 2.89
CA GLU A 188 9.77 -12.84 3.71
C GLU A 188 8.79 -12.16 4.65
N ASP A 189 7.70 -12.85 4.99
CA ASP A 189 6.69 -12.32 5.91
C ASP A 189 7.27 -12.04 7.29
N VAL A 190 6.86 -10.91 7.87
CA VAL A 190 7.17 -10.54 9.25
C VAL A 190 5.89 -10.59 10.08
N THR A 191 5.89 -11.43 11.09
CA THR A 191 4.74 -11.60 11.99
C THR A 191 5.13 -11.29 13.43
N VAL A 192 4.17 -10.74 14.18
CA VAL A 192 4.25 -10.53 15.63
C VAL A 192 3.06 -11.24 16.25
N ASP A 193 3.30 -12.14 17.19
CA ASP A 193 2.26 -12.94 17.85
C ASP A 193 1.30 -13.67 16.89
N ASN A 194 1.84 -14.18 15.76
CA ASN A 194 1.11 -14.76 14.63
C ASN A 194 0.24 -13.77 13.84
N VAL A 195 0.36 -12.48 14.07
CA VAL A 195 -0.28 -11.43 13.29
C VAL A 195 0.69 -10.94 12.21
N LEU A 196 0.25 -10.93 10.96
CA LEU A 196 1.07 -10.46 9.84
C LEU A 196 1.17 -8.93 9.88
N VAL A 197 2.41 -8.43 9.93
CA VAL A 197 2.71 -6.99 9.93
C VAL A 197 3.26 -6.54 8.59
N LEU A 198 4.35 -7.19 8.13
CA LEU A 198 4.95 -6.89 6.84
C LEU A 198 4.80 -8.12 5.94
N PRO A 199 3.90 -8.11 4.97
CA PRO A 199 3.78 -9.20 4.02
C PRO A 199 4.96 -9.21 3.05
N ARG A 200 5.27 -10.35 2.53
CA ARG A 200 6.18 -10.46 1.38
C ARG A 200 5.69 -9.61 0.23
N GLY A 201 6.56 -8.78 -0.32
CA GLY A 201 6.25 -7.84 -1.37
C GLY A 201 5.92 -6.44 -0.87
N ALA A 202 5.76 -6.23 0.46
CA ALA A 202 5.61 -4.89 1.03
C ALA A 202 6.76 -3.99 0.61
N GLN A 203 6.45 -2.76 0.24
CA GLN A 203 7.44 -1.79 -0.27
C GLN A 203 8.17 -1.07 0.84
N GLY A 204 9.42 -0.74 0.54
CA GLY A 204 10.19 0.18 1.34
C GLY A 204 11.09 1.06 0.47
N SER A 205 11.56 2.12 1.06
CA SER A 205 12.45 3.08 0.41
C SER A 205 13.64 3.44 1.28
N GLY A 206 14.65 3.96 0.63
CA GLY A 206 15.87 4.46 1.25
C GLY A 206 16.60 5.40 0.30
N VAL A 207 17.77 5.81 0.69
CA VAL A 207 18.61 6.74 -0.06
C VAL A 207 20.07 6.33 0.00
N ILE A 208 20.80 6.58 -1.07
CA ILE A 208 22.26 6.41 -1.11
C ILE A 208 22.92 7.53 -0.33
N THR A 209 23.60 7.17 0.76
CA THR A 209 24.25 8.15 1.66
C THR A 209 25.72 8.37 1.34
N LYS A 210 26.37 7.40 0.66
CA LYS A 210 27.78 7.52 0.29
C LYS A 210 28.10 6.70 -0.94
N VAL A 211 28.93 7.27 -1.81
CA VAL A 211 29.45 6.62 -3.02
C VAL A 211 30.96 6.77 -3.09
N ASN A 212 31.66 5.66 -3.16
CA ASN A 212 33.08 5.65 -3.48
C ASN A 212 33.27 4.90 -4.80
N GLY A 213 33.61 5.62 -5.85
CA GLY A 213 33.91 5.03 -7.15
C GLY A 213 35.11 4.04 -7.10
N PRO A 214 35.22 3.16 -8.09
CA PRO A 214 36.37 2.27 -8.22
C PRO A 214 37.64 3.09 -8.40
N LYS A 215 38.71 2.73 -7.69
CA LYS A 215 40.02 3.38 -7.77
C LYS A 215 40.98 2.57 -8.64
N PHE A 216 42.00 3.25 -9.18
CA PHE A 216 43.10 2.60 -9.89
C PHE A 216 43.68 1.43 -9.05
N PHE A 217 44.22 0.41 -9.69
CA PHE A 217 44.77 -0.82 -9.10
C PHE A 217 43.75 -1.81 -8.51
N GLY A 218 42.56 -1.97 -9.14
CA GLY A 218 41.65 -3.09 -8.84
C GLY A 218 40.91 -2.97 -7.50
N ARG A 219 40.83 -1.79 -6.91
CA ARG A 219 39.96 -1.55 -5.75
C ARG A 219 38.54 -1.37 -6.19
N SER A 220 37.65 -2.24 -5.69
CA SER A 220 36.21 -2.12 -5.89
C SER A 220 35.65 -0.82 -5.32
N GLY A 221 34.63 -0.27 -5.96
CA GLY A 221 33.83 0.81 -5.37
C GLY A 221 32.97 0.30 -4.22
N SER A 222 32.43 1.21 -3.43
CA SER A 222 31.48 0.90 -2.34
C SER A 222 30.32 1.90 -2.35
N LEU A 223 29.17 1.45 -1.89
CA LEU A 223 27.97 2.24 -1.63
C LEU A 223 27.57 2.05 -0.18
N GLU A 224 27.03 3.10 0.42
CA GLU A 224 26.29 3.03 1.68
C GLU A 224 24.85 3.51 1.40
N ILE A 225 23.89 2.73 1.89
CA ILE A 225 22.45 3.00 1.71
C ILE A 225 21.86 3.14 3.09
N SER A 226 21.08 4.20 3.32
CA SER A 226 20.16 4.30 4.46
C SER A 226 18.81 3.78 3.98
N PHE A 227 18.22 2.86 4.72
CA PHE A 227 16.84 2.44 4.49
C PHE A 227 15.98 3.25 5.44
N ASP A 228 14.99 3.95 4.92
CA ASP A 228 14.28 4.98 5.69
C ASP A 228 12.94 4.47 6.21
N GLN A 229 12.21 3.71 5.39
CA GLN A 229 10.87 3.24 5.74
C GLN A 229 10.44 1.99 4.98
N VAL A 230 9.45 1.29 5.54
CA VAL A 230 8.71 0.19 4.91
C VAL A 230 7.21 0.38 5.17
N ILE A 231 6.39 -0.05 4.22
CA ILE A 231 4.93 0.05 4.32
C ILE A 231 4.37 -1.28 4.84
N SER A 232 3.54 -1.21 5.87
CA SER A 232 2.87 -2.37 6.45
C SER A 232 1.67 -2.83 5.60
N ILE A 233 1.04 -3.93 6.00
CA ILE A 233 -0.14 -4.46 5.29
C ILE A 233 -1.35 -3.51 5.35
N ASP A 234 -1.43 -2.69 6.38
CA ASP A 234 -2.46 -1.67 6.62
C ASP A 234 -2.06 -0.26 6.15
N GLU A 235 -1.05 -0.19 5.27
CA GLU A 235 -0.52 1.03 4.66
C GLU A 235 0.15 2.01 5.64
N ASP A 236 0.42 1.59 6.87
CA ASP A 236 1.20 2.39 7.80
C ASP A 236 2.68 2.42 7.40
N THR A 237 3.28 3.59 7.52
CA THR A 237 4.70 3.79 7.28
C THR A 237 5.51 3.47 8.53
N ILE A 238 6.32 2.43 8.47
CA ILE A 238 7.20 2.01 9.55
C ILE A 238 8.62 2.51 9.28
N PRO A 239 9.17 3.39 10.14
CA PRO A 239 10.55 3.85 9.97
C PRO A 239 11.53 2.69 10.16
N THR A 240 12.54 2.63 9.29
CA THR A 240 13.63 1.66 9.37
C THR A 240 14.93 2.35 9.72
N VAL A 241 15.75 1.71 10.55
CA VAL A 241 17.08 2.20 10.94
C VAL A 241 18.07 1.06 10.76
N LEU A 242 19.17 1.35 10.10
CA LEU A 242 20.35 0.46 10.07
C LEU A 242 21.33 0.89 11.14
#